data_71d5d019cd1f42f604ff0558fda094ba
#
_entry.id   71d5d019cd1f42f604ff0558fda094ba
#
_cell.length_a   1.000
_cell.length_b   1.000
_cell.length_c   1.000
_cell.angle_alpha   90.00
_cell.angle_beta   90.00
_cell.angle_gamma   90.00
#
_symmetry.space_group_name_H-M   'P 1'
#
loop_
_entity.id
_entity.type
_entity.pdbx_description
1 polymer ?
#
loop_
_entity_poly.entity_id
_entity_poly.type
_entity_poly.pdbx_seq_one_letter_code
_entity_poly.pdbx_strand_id
1 'polypeptide(L)'
;YDIYDVNVFGVISLIQSLLPFFKKDSHVVNISSIGGISGSSKFPGLTAYSSSKGALNILTEVLAEEFKESGPKFNSLSLGSVNTPMLNKAFPGYKAQVDPNEMASFIFDFANNSSKVFNGKVIPVSSSNP
;
A
#
# COMPACT_ATOMS: atom_id res chain seq x y z
N TYR A 1 -3.78 18.57 -2.89
CA TYR A 1 -4.95 18.18 -2.06
C TYR A 1 -5.62 16.92 -2.58
N ASP A 2 -5.80 16.79 -3.90
CA ASP A 2 -6.47 15.62 -4.49
C ASP A 2 -5.72 14.33 -4.19
N ILE A 3 -4.40 14.36 -4.17
CA ILE A 3 -3.59 13.17 -3.88
C ILE A 3 -3.86 12.68 -2.46
N TYR A 4 -3.88 13.57 -1.48
CA TYR A 4 -4.16 13.20 -0.10
C TYR A 4 -5.63 12.79 0.08
N ASP A 5 -6.54 13.43 -0.62
CA ASP A 5 -7.96 13.06 -0.56
C ASP A 5 -8.17 11.61 -1.01
N VAL A 6 -7.50 11.19 -2.05
CA VAL A 6 -7.62 9.81 -2.55
C VAL A 6 -6.77 8.85 -1.71
N ASN A 7 -5.50 9.17 -1.49
CA ASN A 7 -4.53 8.21 -0.96
C ASN A 7 -4.60 8.05 0.56
N VAL A 8 -5.13 9.04 1.27
CA VAL A 8 -5.17 9.02 2.75
C VAL A 8 -6.60 9.16 3.25
N PHE A 9 -7.24 10.27 2.99
CA PHE A 9 -8.57 10.54 3.56
C PHE A 9 -9.64 9.62 3.00
N GLY A 10 -9.58 9.31 1.72
CA GLY A 10 -10.49 8.35 1.10
C GLY A 10 -10.33 6.96 1.67
N VAL A 11 -9.09 6.54 1.95
CA VAL A 11 -8.82 5.25 2.58
C VAL A 11 -9.40 5.19 4.00
N ILE A 12 -9.20 6.25 4.78
CA ILE A 12 -9.76 6.34 6.13
C ILE A 12 -11.28 6.24 6.08
N SER A 13 -11.91 7.01 5.20
CA SER A 13 -13.37 7.01 5.07
C SER A 13 -13.92 5.65 4.66
N LEU A 14 -13.25 5.00 3.71
CA LEU A 14 -13.67 3.68 3.25
C LEU A 14 -13.56 2.65 4.38
N ILE A 15 -12.44 2.63 5.10
CA ILE A 15 -12.24 1.71 6.22
C ILE A 15 -13.30 1.95 7.30
N GLN A 16 -13.57 3.19 7.66
CA GLN A 16 -14.61 3.52 8.64
C GLN A 16 -15.97 2.98 8.22
N SER A 17 -16.31 3.12 6.95
CA SER A 17 -17.58 2.63 6.41
C SER A 17 -17.68 1.11 6.44
N LEU A 18 -16.56 0.42 6.30
CA LEU A 18 -16.52 -1.03 6.24
C LEU A 18 -16.35 -1.70 7.62
N LEU A 19 -15.93 -0.94 8.64
CA LEU A 19 -15.66 -1.52 9.97
C LEU A 19 -16.80 -2.39 10.50
N PRO A 20 -18.09 -2.00 10.39
CA PRO A 20 -19.18 -2.85 10.92
C PRO A 20 -19.29 -4.20 10.22
N PHE A 21 -18.70 -4.34 9.03
CA PHE A 21 -18.81 -5.57 8.22
C PHE A 21 -17.57 -6.46 8.34
N PHE A 22 -16.50 -5.95 8.94
CA PHE A 22 -15.28 -6.74 9.11
C PHE A 22 -15.43 -7.76 10.22
N LYS A 23 -14.81 -8.90 10.01
CA LYS A 23 -14.68 -9.96 11.00
C LYS A 23 -13.24 -9.96 11.54
N LYS A 24 -13.03 -10.73 12.60
CA LYS A 24 -11.72 -10.82 13.23
C LYS A 24 -10.63 -11.30 12.25
N ASP A 25 -10.99 -12.18 11.33
CA ASP A 25 -10.08 -12.73 10.32
C ASP A 25 -10.08 -11.97 9.00
N SER A 26 -10.81 -10.86 8.91
CA SER A 26 -10.78 -10.01 7.71
C SER A 26 -9.39 -9.42 7.53
N HIS A 27 -9.00 -9.17 6.28
CA HIS A 27 -7.70 -8.64 5.94
C HIS A 27 -7.83 -7.41 5.07
N VAL A 28 -7.31 -6.30 5.53
CA VAL A 28 -7.22 -5.05 4.77
C VAL A 28 -5.79 -4.92 4.28
N VAL A 29 -5.63 -4.86 2.98
CA VAL A 29 -4.32 -4.67 2.34
C VAL A 29 -4.32 -3.32 1.67
N ASN A 30 -3.54 -2.40 2.22
CA ASN A 30 -3.36 -1.09 1.62
C ASN A 30 -2.25 -1.14 0.59
N ILE A 31 -2.51 -0.58 -0.58
CA ILE A 31 -1.52 -0.54 -1.66
C ILE A 31 -0.80 0.78 -1.60
N SER A 32 0.48 0.70 -1.26
CA SER A 32 1.35 1.83 -1.09
C SER A 32 2.47 1.80 -2.14
N SER A 33 3.53 2.53 -1.88
CA SER A 33 4.67 2.64 -2.78
C SER A 33 5.96 2.62 -1.97
N ILE A 34 7.00 2.05 -2.52
CA ILE A 34 8.34 2.15 -1.90
C ILE A 34 8.79 3.60 -1.76
N GLY A 35 8.28 4.50 -2.61
CA GLY A 35 8.53 5.95 -2.47
C GLY A 35 8.01 6.54 -1.16
N GLY A 36 7.08 5.86 -0.47
CA GLY A 36 6.60 6.24 0.85
C GLY A 36 7.40 5.67 2.01
N ILE A 37 8.43 4.89 1.74
CA ILE A 37 9.30 4.31 2.77
C ILE A 37 10.47 5.24 3.04
N SER A 38 10.72 5.55 4.31
CA SER A 38 11.86 6.36 4.71
C SER A 38 13.17 5.70 4.26
N GLY A 39 14.04 6.48 3.64
CA GLY A 39 15.33 5.98 3.17
C GLY A 39 15.33 5.41 1.76
N SER A 40 14.17 5.23 1.14
CA SER A 40 14.12 4.83 -0.27
C SER A 40 14.48 6.01 -1.18
N SER A 41 14.75 5.72 -2.46
CA SER A 41 15.02 6.76 -3.45
C SER A 41 13.82 7.69 -3.60
N LYS A 42 14.08 8.98 -3.63
CA LYS A 42 13.04 10.00 -3.79
C LYS A 42 13.24 10.74 -5.10
N PHE A 43 12.12 11.16 -5.67
CA PHE A 43 12.12 11.82 -6.97
C PHE A 43 11.48 13.20 -6.88
N PRO A 44 12.14 14.25 -7.40
CA PRO A 44 11.55 15.58 -7.45
C PRO A 44 10.20 15.53 -8.19
N GLY A 45 9.24 16.30 -7.69
CA GLY A 45 7.91 16.35 -8.27
C GLY A 45 6.91 15.37 -7.66
N LEU A 46 7.36 14.43 -6.83
CA LEU A 46 6.50 13.44 -6.18
C LEU A 46 6.30 13.74 -4.69
N THR A 47 6.40 15.00 -4.29
CA THR A 47 6.29 15.40 -2.87
C THR A 47 4.98 14.93 -2.24
N ALA A 48 3.85 15.28 -2.85
CA ALA A 48 2.55 14.91 -2.32
C ALA A 48 2.32 13.40 -2.41
N TYR A 49 2.71 12.79 -3.51
CA TYR A 49 2.50 11.35 -3.72
C TYR A 49 3.28 10.53 -2.67
N SER A 50 4.59 10.75 -2.59
CA SER A 50 5.45 9.99 -1.68
C SER A 50 5.08 10.20 -0.22
N SER A 51 4.80 11.46 0.18
CA SER A 51 4.39 11.74 1.55
C SER A 51 3.03 11.12 1.87
N SER A 52 2.10 11.11 0.93
CA SER A 52 0.80 10.47 1.14
C SER A 52 0.93 8.95 1.33
N LYS A 53 1.82 8.32 0.59
CA LYS A 53 2.07 6.89 0.74
C LYS A 53 2.78 6.56 2.05
N GLY A 54 3.64 7.46 2.51
CA GLY A 54 4.22 7.36 3.87
C GLY A 54 3.15 7.47 4.95
N ALA A 55 2.22 8.40 4.80
CA ALA A 55 1.10 8.54 5.71
C ALA A 55 0.24 7.27 5.72
N LEU A 56 -0.01 6.68 4.55
CA LEU A 56 -0.76 5.44 4.43
C LEU A 56 -0.07 4.28 5.16
N ASN A 57 1.25 4.21 5.08
CA ASN A 57 2.02 3.19 5.78
C ASN A 57 1.88 3.31 7.29
N ILE A 58 2.00 4.52 7.82
CA ILE A 58 1.82 4.77 9.26
C ILE A 58 0.37 4.48 9.69
N LEU A 59 -0.60 4.90 8.89
CA LEU A 59 -2.00 4.61 9.14
C LEU A 59 -2.25 3.11 9.28
N THR A 60 -1.65 2.31 8.41
CA THR A 60 -1.74 0.85 8.45
C THR A 60 -1.25 0.29 9.79
N GLU A 61 -0.10 0.77 10.24
CA GLU A 61 0.50 0.33 11.51
C GLU A 61 -0.39 0.67 12.71
N VAL A 62 -0.91 1.90 12.73
CA VAL A 62 -1.78 2.36 13.82
C VAL A 62 -3.09 1.57 13.86
N LEU A 63 -3.71 1.35 12.71
CA LEU A 63 -4.95 0.58 12.64
C LEU A 63 -4.76 -0.87 13.07
N ALA A 64 -3.65 -1.48 12.69
CA ALA A 64 -3.34 -2.83 13.12
C ALA A 64 -3.24 -2.95 14.63
N GLU A 65 -2.61 -1.98 15.29
CA GLU A 65 -2.50 -1.94 16.75
C GLU A 65 -3.86 -1.69 17.40
N GLU A 66 -4.63 -0.76 16.86
CA GLU A 66 -5.92 -0.37 17.39
C GLU A 66 -6.93 -1.53 17.37
N PHE A 67 -6.91 -2.36 16.33
CA PHE A 67 -7.85 -3.44 16.15
C PHE A 67 -7.24 -4.84 16.37
N LYS A 68 -6.10 -4.94 17.01
CA LYS A 68 -5.39 -6.22 17.14
C LYS A 68 -6.18 -7.31 17.88
N GLU A 69 -7.05 -6.92 18.80
CA GLU A 69 -7.84 -7.89 19.58
C GLU A 69 -9.13 -8.30 18.86
N SER A 70 -9.74 -7.36 18.15
CA SER A 70 -11.05 -7.58 17.52
C SER A 70 -10.97 -7.80 16.00
N GLY A 71 -9.80 -7.59 15.39
CA GLY A 71 -9.64 -7.61 13.94
C GLY A 71 -10.33 -6.45 13.28
N PRO A 72 -10.14 -6.22 12.00
CA PRO A 72 -9.39 -7.04 11.03
C PRO A 72 -7.88 -6.90 11.15
N LYS A 73 -7.15 -7.63 10.31
CA LYS A 73 -5.72 -7.43 10.13
C LYS A 73 -5.47 -6.33 9.10
N PHE A 74 -4.40 -5.56 9.28
CA PHE A 74 -4.03 -4.47 8.39
C PHE A 74 -2.57 -4.61 7.99
N ASN A 75 -2.31 -4.69 6.70
CA ASN A 75 -0.95 -4.68 6.16
C ASN A 75 -0.88 -3.75 4.97
N SER A 76 0.31 -3.26 4.67
CA SER A 76 0.58 -2.41 3.52
C SER A 76 1.60 -3.07 2.63
N LEU A 77 1.31 -3.12 1.34
CA LEU A 77 2.27 -3.56 0.34
C LEU A 77 2.80 -2.32 -0.36
N SER A 78 4.08 -2.03 -0.13
CA SER A 78 4.77 -0.88 -0.73
C SER A 78 5.40 -1.34 -2.04
N LEU A 79 4.67 -1.13 -3.12
CA LEU A 79 5.07 -1.64 -4.42
C LEU A 79 6.21 -0.84 -5.00
N GLY A 80 7.14 -1.55 -5.63
CA GLY A 80 8.12 -0.97 -6.52
C GLY A 80 7.50 -0.67 -7.88
N SER A 81 8.35 -0.53 -8.88
CA SER A 81 7.90 -0.21 -10.24
C SER A 81 7.09 -1.35 -10.83
N VAL A 82 5.92 -1.03 -11.33
CA VAL A 82 5.07 -1.95 -12.09
C VAL A 82 4.78 -1.27 -13.42
N ASN A 83 4.81 -2.04 -14.50
CA ASN A 83 4.65 -1.51 -15.84
C ASN A 83 3.20 -1.12 -16.12
N THR A 84 2.80 0.06 -15.66
CA THR A 84 1.44 0.59 -15.74
C THR A 84 1.42 1.90 -16.53
N PRO A 85 0.24 2.34 -17.01
CA PRO A 85 0.10 3.67 -17.61
C PRO A 85 0.53 4.81 -16.68
N MET A 86 0.30 4.66 -15.38
CA MET A 86 0.73 5.67 -14.40
C MET A 86 2.25 5.78 -14.37
N LEU A 87 2.97 4.66 -14.38
CA LEU A 87 4.43 4.66 -14.42
C LEU A 87 4.95 5.30 -15.69
N ASN A 88 4.36 4.96 -16.84
CA ASN A 88 4.77 5.49 -18.13
C ASN A 88 4.56 7.00 -18.21
N LYS A 89 3.53 7.52 -17.57
CA LYS A 89 3.26 8.95 -17.51
C LYS A 89 4.27 9.68 -16.63
N ALA A 90 4.62 9.09 -15.48
CA ALA A 90 5.56 9.70 -14.52
C ALA A 90 7.01 9.58 -15.00
N PHE A 91 7.35 8.50 -15.65
CA PHE A 91 8.72 8.20 -16.11
C PHE A 91 8.68 7.71 -17.56
N PRO A 92 8.50 8.62 -18.54
CA PRO A 92 8.43 8.24 -19.95
C PRO A 92 9.68 7.46 -20.39
N GLY A 93 9.47 6.35 -21.09
CA GLY A 93 10.57 5.52 -21.60
C GLY A 93 11.12 4.50 -20.61
N TYR A 94 10.77 4.59 -19.34
CA TYR A 94 11.16 3.59 -18.37
C TYR A 94 10.23 2.37 -18.44
N LYS A 95 10.82 1.18 -18.43
CA LYS A 95 10.07 -0.08 -18.39
C LYS A 95 10.37 -0.80 -17.10
N ALA A 96 9.33 -1.08 -16.32
CA ALA A 96 9.47 -1.87 -15.12
C ALA A 96 9.63 -3.35 -15.50
N GLN A 97 10.31 -4.10 -14.64
CA GLN A 97 10.49 -5.55 -14.83
C GLN A 97 9.24 -6.35 -14.47
N VAL A 98 8.37 -5.78 -13.66
CA VAL A 98 7.18 -6.48 -13.18
C VAL A 98 5.97 -6.10 -14.01
N ASP A 99 5.31 -7.11 -14.53
CA ASP A 99 4.06 -6.97 -15.29
C ASP A 99 2.89 -6.77 -14.32
N PRO A 100 1.87 -5.95 -14.68
CA PRO A 100 0.70 -5.75 -13.82
C PRO A 100 0.00 -7.04 -13.41
N ASN A 101 -0.07 -8.04 -14.29
CA ASN A 101 -0.72 -9.31 -13.98
C ASN A 101 0.05 -10.11 -12.93
N GLU A 102 1.36 -10.08 -13.00
CA GLU A 102 2.21 -10.73 -11.98
C GLU A 102 2.03 -10.07 -10.61
N MET A 103 2.02 -8.75 -10.56
CA MET A 103 1.81 -8.02 -9.32
C MET A 103 0.40 -8.26 -8.77
N ALA A 104 -0.60 -8.27 -9.63
CA ALA A 104 -1.99 -8.53 -9.22
C ALA A 104 -2.13 -9.93 -8.61
N SER A 105 -1.49 -10.93 -9.19
CA SER A 105 -1.49 -12.30 -8.65
C SER A 105 -0.85 -12.34 -7.27
N PHE A 106 0.27 -11.66 -7.10
CA PHE A 106 0.93 -11.58 -5.79
C PHE A 106 0.03 -10.92 -4.74
N ILE A 107 -0.59 -9.79 -5.09
CA ILE A 107 -1.48 -9.07 -4.17
C ILE A 107 -2.66 -9.94 -3.78
N PHE A 108 -3.26 -10.63 -4.75
CA PHE A 108 -4.39 -11.52 -4.50
C PHE A 108 -4.01 -12.64 -3.52
N ASP A 109 -2.89 -13.29 -3.76
CA ASP A 109 -2.42 -14.37 -2.88
C ASP A 109 -2.08 -13.85 -1.49
N PHE A 110 -1.43 -12.69 -1.40
CA PHE A 110 -1.11 -12.07 -0.12
C PHE A 110 -2.38 -11.76 0.68
N ALA A 111 -3.38 -11.15 0.03
CA ALA A 111 -4.61 -10.76 0.70
C ALA A 111 -5.37 -11.97 1.25
N ASN A 112 -5.35 -13.08 0.52
CA ASN A 112 -6.11 -14.28 0.90
C ASN A 112 -5.37 -15.19 1.87
N ASN A 113 -4.03 -15.19 1.88
CA ASN A 113 -3.29 -16.28 2.54
C ASN A 113 -2.31 -15.80 3.61
N SER A 114 -2.12 -14.51 3.83
CA SER A 114 -1.03 -14.02 4.66
C SER A 114 -1.46 -13.39 5.99
N SER A 115 -2.74 -13.21 6.23
CA SER A 115 -3.22 -12.52 7.44
C SER A 115 -2.92 -13.27 8.74
N LYS A 116 -2.61 -14.55 8.65
CA LYS A 116 -2.26 -15.36 9.84
C LYS A 116 -0.85 -15.04 10.35
N VAL A 117 0.03 -14.59 9.47
CA VAL A 117 1.46 -14.37 9.81
C VAL A 117 1.87 -12.91 9.73
N PHE A 118 1.04 -12.05 9.14
CA PHE A 118 1.34 -10.62 9.00
C PHE A 118 0.20 -9.78 9.59
N ASN A 119 0.56 -8.82 10.43
CA ASN A 119 -0.35 -7.78 10.89
C ASN A 119 0.46 -6.54 11.24
N GLY A 120 0.05 -5.38 10.74
CA GLY A 120 0.73 -4.13 11.01
C GLY A 120 2.07 -4.00 10.30
N LYS A 121 2.24 -4.68 9.17
CA LYS A 121 3.51 -4.68 8.44
C LYS A 121 3.42 -3.82 7.20
N VAL A 122 4.53 -3.13 6.94
CA VAL A 122 4.77 -2.40 5.70
C VAL A 122 5.82 -3.18 4.94
N ILE A 123 5.42 -3.80 3.83
CA ILE A 123 6.24 -4.78 3.15
C ILE A 123 6.67 -4.22 1.79
N PRO A 124 7.98 -3.95 1.60
CA PRO A 124 8.48 -3.56 0.27
C PRO A 124 8.34 -4.73 -0.71
N VAL A 125 7.72 -4.45 -1.85
CA VAL A 125 7.51 -5.46 -2.88
C VAL A 125 8.23 -4.98 -4.14
N SER A 126 9.50 -5.32 -4.22
CA SER A 126 10.37 -4.91 -5.32
C SER A 126 11.52 -5.88 -5.44
N SER A 127 11.95 -6.14 -6.67
CA SER A 127 13.13 -6.95 -6.95
C SER A 127 14.41 -6.12 -7.05
N SER A 128 14.29 -4.81 -6.93
CA SER A 128 15.45 -3.90 -6.97
C SER A 128 15.52 -3.07 -5.70
N ASN A 129 16.70 -2.58 -5.38
CA ASN A 129 16.88 -1.62 -4.29
C ASN A 129 16.65 -0.21 -4.84
N PRO A 130 15.61 0.46 -4.40
CA PRO A 130 15.34 1.83 -4.83
C PRO A 130 16.30 2.84 -4.21
#